data_1dca00207ea5d79b1dd21cd05fac7e92
#
_entry.id   1dca00207ea5d79b1dd21cd05fac7e92
#
_cell.length_a   1.000
_cell.length_b   1.000
_cell.length_c   1.000
_cell.angle_alpha   90.00
_cell.angle_beta   90.00
_cell.angle_gamma   90.00
#
_symmetry.space_group_name_H-M   'P 1'
#
loop_
_entity.id
_entity.type
_entity.pdbx_description
1 polymer ?
#
loop_
_entity_poly.entity_id
_entity_poly.type
_entity_poly.pdbx_seq_one_letter_code
_entity_poly.pdbx_strand_id
1 'polypeptide(L)'
;MADLISVVGTVILMMIVDFKKMAVEFKRFFGLDSTQNFPALSIVENKLCQTDTNFEFNVIADVDWNCKDSVQAYYRHCASLHEICIKESVYEKARSGDRSALYSIAHEISHWGLINYFKLNLGVKEFEQLDPVSKVVLMNIHENIADLLTSLLVFSEEELLKAKSAGDFDFSSCMGKDQISLALFYCQNHQILAENFINKIVPQLMAQNRQTELKRRIG
;
A
#
# COMPACT_ATOMS: atom_id res chain seq x y z
N MET A 1 -2.62 15.23 -15.64
CA MET A 1 -2.38 16.13 -14.48
C MET A 1 -2.58 15.38 -13.16
N ALA A 2 -3.71 14.65 -12.99
CA ALA A 2 -3.97 13.84 -11.79
C ALA A 2 -2.85 12.84 -11.50
N ASP A 3 -2.35 12.12 -12.51
CA ASP A 3 -1.27 11.14 -12.35
C ASP A 3 0.03 11.76 -11.83
N LEU A 4 0.40 12.96 -12.35
CA LEU A 4 1.60 13.64 -11.88
C LEU A 4 1.49 14.07 -10.41
N ILE A 5 0.32 14.58 -10.00
CA ILE A 5 0.07 14.98 -8.60
C ILE A 5 0.08 13.74 -7.69
N SER A 6 -0.48 12.61 -8.17
CA SER A 6 -0.46 11.34 -7.46
C SER A 6 0.97 10.84 -7.23
N VAL A 7 1.80 10.84 -8.27
CA VAL A 7 3.22 10.45 -8.17
C VAL A 7 3.96 11.35 -7.18
N VAL A 8 3.79 12.67 -7.27
CA VAL A 8 4.41 13.62 -6.34
C VAL A 8 3.95 13.39 -4.91
N GLY A 9 2.66 13.17 -4.67
CA GLY A 9 2.11 12.86 -3.36
C GLY A 9 2.68 11.56 -2.77
N THR A 10 2.77 10.51 -3.57
CA THR A 10 3.40 9.23 -3.18
C THR A 10 4.87 9.43 -2.81
N VAL A 11 5.63 10.16 -3.62
CA VAL A 11 7.05 10.45 -3.35
C VAL A 11 7.22 11.24 -2.05
N ILE A 12 6.37 12.23 -1.79
CA ILE A 12 6.40 13.00 -0.54
C ILE A 12 6.16 12.08 0.67
N LEU A 13 5.18 11.20 0.61
CA LEU A 13 4.90 10.24 1.67
C LEU A 13 6.07 9.26 1.88
N MET A 14 6.67 8.77 0.79
CA MET A 14 7.87 7.93 0.86
C MET A 14 9.07 8.61 1.51
N MET A 15 9.15 9.93 1.44
CA MET A 15 10.20 10.72 2.10
C MET A 15 9.96 10.92 3.60
N ILE A 16 8.71 10.93 4.03
CA ILE A 16 8.33 11.23 5.42
C ILE A 16 8.19 9.93 6.24
N VAL A 17 7.69 8.87 5.61
CA VAL A 17 7.34 7.61 6.27
C VAL A 17 8.40 6.55 6.02
N ASP A 18 8.91 5.93 7.08
CA ASP A 18 9.82 4.80 6.99
C ASP A 18 9.02 3.49 6.78
N PHE A 19 8.71 3.19 5.51
CA PHE A 19 7.98 1.99 5.13
C PHE A 19 8.74 0.68 5.42
N LYS A 20 10.08 0.69 5.46
CA LYS A 20 10.85 -0.48 5.90
C LYS A 20 10.57 -0.79 7.37
N LYS A 21 10.60 0.24 8.21
CA LYS A 21 10.25 0.10 9.62
C LYS A 21 8.80 -0.34 9.80
N MET A 22 7.88 0.24 9.04
CA MET A 22 6.47 -0.17 9.05
C MET A 22 6.31 -1.65 8.67
N ALA A 23 6.96 -2.13 7.62
CA ALA A 23 6.89 -3.54 7.22
C ALA A 23 7.40 -4.47 8.33
N VAL A 24 8.51 -4.12 8.99
CA VAL A 24 9.05 -4.88 10.13
C VAL A 24 8.07 -4.86 11.31
N GLU A 25 7.52 -3.70 11.66
CA GLU A 25 6.54 -3.58 12.75
C GLU A 25 5.26 -4.36 12.45
N PHE A 26 4.80 -4.33 11.20
CA PHE A 26 3.61 -5.06 10.79
C PHE A 26 3.82 -6.59 10.80
N LYS A 27 4.98 -7.07 10.37
CA LYS A 27 5.35 -8.49 10.56
C LYS A 27 5.32 -8.87 12.05
N ARG A 28 5.94 -8.07 12.92
CA ARG A 28 5.96 -8.32 14.38
C ARG A 28 4.55 -8.33 14.98
N PHE A 29 3.66 -7.49 14.53
CA PHE A 29 2.26 -7.47 14.97
C PHE A 29 1.58 -8.83 14.76
N PHE A 30 1.90 -9.54 13.68
CA PHE A 30 1.42 -10.90 13.43
C PHE A 30 2.29 -12.00 14.08
N GLY A 31 3.29 -11.62 14.90
CA GLY A 31 4.20 -12.57 15.56
C GLY A 31 5.26 -13.15 14.61
N LEU A 32 5.55 -12.48 13.50
CA LEU A 32 6.56 -12.88 12.52
C LEU A 32 7.90 -12.20 12.79
N ASP A 33 8.99 -12.92 12.50
CA ASP A 33 10.31 -12.32 12.38
C ASP A 33 10.41 -11.47 11.09
N SER A 34 11.28 -10.47 11.10
CA SER A 34 11.51 -9.60 9.94
C SER A 34 12.00 -10.36 8.70
N THR A 35 12.70 -11.49 8.91
CA THR A 35 13.26 -12.34 7.85
C THR A 35 12.28 -13.40 7.33
N GLN A 36 11.17 -13.64 8.04
CA GLN A 36 10.18 -14.63 7.64
C GLN A 36 9.38 -14.16 6.42
N ASN A 37 9.04 -15.11 5.55
CA ASN A 37 8.07 -14.88 4.49
C ASN A 37 6.73 -14.44 5.10
N PHE A 38 6.04 -13.52 4.43
CA PHE A 38 4.75 -13.04 4.87
C PHE A 38 3.64 -14.04 4.47
N PRO A 39 3.06 -14.79 5.42
CA PRO A 39 2.09 -15.85 5.13
C PRO A 39 0.69 -15.26 4.95
N ALA A 40 0.47 -14.52 3.85
CA ALA A 40 -0.73 -13.71 3.61
C ALA A 40 -2.03 -14.50 3.82
N LEU A 41 -2.12 -15.72 3.28
CA LEU A 41 -3.32 -16.56 3.41
C LEU A 41 -3.61 -16.89 4.88
N SER A 42 -2.63 -17.35 5.64
CA SER A 42 -2.79 -17.66 7.06
C SER A 42 -3.14 -16.43 7.90
N ILE A 43 -2.64 -15.25 7.52
CA ILE A 43 -2.96 -14.00 8.21
C ILE A 43 -4.42 -13.64 8.00
N VAL A 44 -4.91 -13.65 6.76
CA VAL A 44 -6.29 -13.26 6.46
C VAL A 44 -7.29 -14.26 7.04
N GLU A 45 -7.00 -15.56 7.01
CA GLU A 45 -7.90 -16.60 7.52
C GLU A 45 -7.96 -16.65 9.05
N ASN A 46 -6.83 -16.42 9.73
CA ASN A 46 -6.73 -16.76 11.15
C ASN A 46 -6.35 -15.59 12.05
N LYS A 47 -5.52 -14.65 11.58
CA LYS A 47 -4.96 -13.60 12.44
C LYS A 47 -5.80 -12.34 12.47
N LEU A 48 -6.29 -11.88 11.31
CA LEU A 48 -7.07 -10.65 11.24
C LEU A 48 -8.38 -10.75 12.02
N CYS A 49 -9.11 -11.86 11.91
CA CYS A 49 -10.34 -12.08 12.69
C CYS A 49 -10.10 -12.11 14.21
N GLN A 50 -8.88 -12.48 14.66
CA GLN A 50 -8.52 -12.47 16.08
C GLN A 50 -8.13 -11.08 16.59
N THR A 51 -7.62 -10.21 15.72
CA THR A 51 -7.12 -8.90 16.08
C THR A 51 -8.12 -7.77 15.86
N ASP A 52 -9.05 -7.97 14.94
CA ASP A 52 -10.10 -7.01 14.59
C ASP A 52 -11.46 -7.72 14.62
N THR A 53 -12.25 -7.44 15.65
CA THR A 53 -13.58 -8.07 15.84
C THR A 53 -14.59 -7.67 14.77
N ASN A 54 -14.29 -6.62 14.00
CA ASN A 54 -15.13 -6.15 12.90
C ASN A 54 -14.60 -6.60 11.54
N PHE A 55 -13.62 -7.51 11.52
CA PHE A 55 -13.03 -8.01 10.29
C PHE A 55 -13.75 -9.25 9.79
N GLU A 56 -14.06 -9.26 8.50
CA GLU A 56 -14.58 -10.41 7.77
C GLU A 56 -13.69 -10.77 6.60
N PHE A 57 -13.56 -12.07 6.35
CA PHE A 57 -12.88 -12.62 5.20
C PHE A 57 -13.85 -13.45 4.38
N ASN A 58 -14.04 -13.09 3.12
CA ASN A 58 -15.02 -13.72 2.24
C ASN A 58 -14.37 -14.22 0.95
N VAL A 59 -14.60 -15.49 0.65
CA VAL A 59 -14.29 -16.09 -0.66
C VAL A 59 -15.56 -16.07 -1.50
N ILE A 60 -15.53 -15.37 -2.63
CA ILE A 60 -16.70 -15.17 -3.49
C ILE A 60 -16.54 -16.06 -4.73
N ALA A 61 -17.57 -16.87 -5.02
CA ALA A 61 -17.58 -17.71 -6.21
C ALA A 61 -17.37 -16.88 -7.49
N ASP A 62 -16.65 -17.42 -8.45
CA ASP A 62 -16.29 -16.71 -9.68
C ASP A 62 -17.54 -16.20 -10.44
N VAL A 63 -18.64 -16.93 -10.36
CA VAL A 63 -19.92 -16.56 -11.01
C VAL A 63 -20.61 -15.37 -10.34
N ASP A 64 -20.33 -15.15 -9.04
CA ASP A 64 -20.92 -14.07 -8.23
C ASP A 64 -19.95 -12.87 -8.10
N TRP A 65 -18.77 -12.94 -8.75
CA TRP A 65 -17.77 -11.89 -8.69
C TRP A 65 -18.21 -10.66 -9.49
N ASN A 66 -18.59 -9.60 -8.79
CA ASN A 66 -19.16 -8.39 -9.39
C ASN A 66 -18.12 -7.32 -9.78
N CYS A 67 -16.82 -7.61 -9.60
CA CYS A 67 -15.75 -6.71 -10.01
C CYS A 67 -15.27 -7.02 -11.43
N LYS A 68 -14.46 -6.11 -12.00
CA LYS A 68 -13.77 -6.36 -13.28
C LYS A 68 -12.91 -7.62 -13.17
N ASP A 69 -12.73 -8.36 -14.26
CA ASP A 69 -11.91 -9.58 -14.28
C ASP A 69 -10.46 -9.37 -13.82
N SER A 70 -9.92 -8.16 -14.00
CA SER A 70 -8.58 -7.79 -13.55
C SER A 70 -8.46 -7.62 -12.03
N VAL A 71 -9.58 -7.45 -11.31
CA VAL A 71 -9.60 -7.34 -9.85
C VAL A 71 -9.66 -8.75 -9.27
N GLN A 72 -8.63 -9.15 -8.53
CA GLN A 72 -8.49 -10.50 -7.96
C GLN A 72 -8.99 -10.57 -6.51
N ALA A 73 -8.82 -9.49 -5.77
CA ALA A 73 -9.26 -9.30 -4.41
C ALA A 73 -9.60 -7.82 -4.20
N TYR A 74 -10.28 -7.49 -3.13
CA TYR A 74 -10.45 -6.10 -2.69
C TYR A 74 -10.66 -6.00 -1.20
N TYR A 75 -10.16 -4.91 -0.62
CA TYR A 75 -10.45 -4.50 0.75
C TYR A 75 -11.59 -3.47 0.75
N ARG A 76 -12.57 -3.68 1.62
CA ARG A 76 -13.66 -2.75 1.87
C ARG A 76 -13.65 -2.28 3.32
N HIS A 77 -13.62 -0.97 3.49
CA HIS A 77 -13.72 -0.32 4.79
C HIS A 77 -15.06 0.40 4.89
N CYS A 78 -15.93 -0.08 5.78
CA CYS A 78 -17.16 0.58 6.18
C CYS A 78 -17.06 0.96 7.67
N ALA A 79 -17.91 1.87 8.14
CA ALA A 79 -17.84 2.40 9.50
C ALA A 79 -17.83 1.32 10.61
N SER A 80 -18.41 0.16 10.34
CA SER A 80 -18.55 -0.95 11.29
C SER A 80 -18.04 -2.30 10.78
N LEU A 81 -17.46 -2.35 9.57
CA LEU A 81 -17.04 -3.60 8.96
C LEU A 81 -15.76 -3.35 8.13
N HIS A 82 -14.78 -4.21 8.35
CA HIS A 82 -13.56 -4.30 7.56
C HIS A 82 -13.57 -5.65 6.85
N GLU A 83 -13.58 -5.65 5.54
CA GLU A 83 -13.78 -6.87 4.78
C GLU A 83 -12.70 -7.02 3.70
N ILE A 84 -12.11 -8.22 3.63
CA ILE A 84 -11.33 -8.64 2.48
C ILE A 84 -12.12 -9.69 1.72
N CYS A 85 -12.44 -9.38 0.46
CA CYS A 85 -13.08 -10.30 -0.46
C CYS A 85 -12.08 -10.82 -1.49
N ILE A 86 -12.09 -12.11 -1.73
CA ILE A 86 -11.19 -12.78 -2.69
C ILE A 86 -12.03 -13.61 -3.64
N LYS A 87 -11.71 -13.54 -4.92
CA LYS A 87 -12.29 -14.41 -5.95
C LYS A 87 -11.89 -15.86 -5.69
N GLU A 88 -12.84 -16.81 -5.78
CA GLU A 88 -12.61 -18.23 -5.45
C GLU A 88 -11.42 -18.83 -6.21
N SER A 89 -11.32 -18.57 -7.51
CA SER A 89 -10.19 -19.06 -8.32
C SER A 89 -8.83 -18.50 -7.86
N VAL A 90 -8.78 -17.28 -7.31
CA VAL A 90 -7.56 -16.69 -6.75
C VAL A 90 -7.25 -17.31 -5.38
N TYR A 91 -8.26 -17.55 -4.57
CA TYR A 91 -8.09 -18.25 -3.29
C TYR A 91 -7.52 -19.64 -3.45
N GLU A 92 -8.05 -20.44 -4.40
CA GLU A 92 -7.53 -21.78 -4.67
C GLU A 92 -6.08 -21.76 -5.22
N LYS A 93 -5.75 -20.77 -6.06
CA LYS A 93 -4.35 -20.56 -6.48
C LYS A 93 -3.45 -20.22 -5.29
N ALA A 94 -3.88 -19.34 -4.38
CA ALA A 94 -3.12 -19.00 -3.19
C ALA A 94 -2.89 -20.22 -2.29
N ARG A 95 -3.90 -21.09 -2.13
CA ARG A 95 -3.77 -22.36 -1.41
C ARG A 95 -2.76 -23.32 -2.04
N SER A 96 -2.62 -23.28 -3.35
CA SER A 96 -1.60 -24.07 -4.07
C SER A 96 -0.20 -23.42 -4.06
N GLY A 97 -0.04 -22.25 -3.43
CA GLY A 97 1.23 -21.54 -3.32
C GLY A 97 1.53 -20.61 -4.48
N ASP A 98 0.55 -20.26 -5.31
CA ASP A 98 0.73 -19.28 -6.39
C ASP A 98 1.11 -17.91 -5.82
N ARG A 99 2.27 -17.42 -6.23
CA ARG A 99 2.85 -16.16 -5.68
C ARG A 99 2.03 -14.93 -6.05
N SER A 100 1.44 -14.91 -7.24
CA SER A 100 0.61 -13.79 -7.68
C SER A 100 -0.66 -13.68 -6.84
N ALA A 101 -1.31 -14.80 -6.61
CA ALA A 101 -2.49 -14.86 -5.75
C ALA A 101 -2.15 -14.47 -4.29
N LEU A 102 -1.04 -14.96 -3.75
CA LEU A 102 -0.56 -14.59 -2.41
C LEU A 102 -0.21 -13.10 -2.32
N TYR A 103 0.38 -12.52 -3.38
CA TYR A 103 0.65 -11.08 -3.44
C TYR A 103 -0.64 -10.27 -3.43
N SER A 104 -1.65 -10.67 -4.20
CA SER A 104 -2.94 -9.97 -4.22
C SER A 104 -3.60 -9.97 -2.83
N ILE A 105 -3.54 -11.08 -2.10
CA ILE A 105 -4.03 -11.15 -0.72
C ILE A 105 -3.22 -10.23 0.22
N ALA A 106 -1.89 -10.25 0.10
CA ALA A 106 -1.01 -9.40 0.91
C ALA A 106 -1.26 -7.90 0.64
N HIS A 107 -1.63 -7.54 -0.59
CA HIS A 107 -2.00 -6.18 -0.97
C HIS A 107 -3.25 -5.70 -0.20
N GLU A 108 -4.28 -6.53 -0.13
CA GLU A 108 -5.50 -6.17 0.63
C GLU A 108 -5.24 -6.13 2.15
N ILE A 109 -4.37 -7.01 2.66
CA ILE A 109 -3.89 -6.93 4.05
C ILE A 109 -3.12 -5.63 4.29
N SER A 110 -2.35 -5.15 3.31
CA SER A 110 -1.64 -3.87 3.41
C SER A 110 -2.60 -2.69 3.48
N HIS A 111 -3.70 -2.68 2.70
CA HIS A 111 -4.76 -1.69 2.85
C HIS A 111 -5.36 -1.69 4.27
N TRP A 112 -5.70 -2.88 4.79
CA TRP A 112 -6.16 -3.01 6.16
C TRP A 112 -5.13 -2.47 7.16
N GLY A 113 -3.87 -2.82 6.99
CA GLY A 113 -2.76 -2.39 7.86
C GLY A 113 -2.58 -0.87 7.86
N LEU A 114 -2.57 -0.25 6.69
CA LEU A 114 -2.45 1.20 6.55
C LEU A 114 -3.57 1.94 7.29
N ILE A 115 -4.80 1.50 7.13
CA ILE A 115 -5.98 2.16 7.71
C ILE A 115 -6.15 1.83 9.19
N ASN A 116 -6.09 0.55 9.57
CA ASN A 116 -6.52 0.10 10.89
C ASN A 116 -5.38 0.01 11.90
N TYR A 117 -4.19 -0.40 11.48
CA TYR A 117 -3.05 -0.54 12.37
C TYR A 117 -2.22 0.74 12.44
N PHE A 118 -1.76 1.26 11.30
CA PHE A 118 -0.92 2.45 11.26
C PHE A 118 -1.71 3.77 11.33
N LYS A 119 -3.05 3.71 11.22
CA LYS A 119 -3.92 4.89 11.20
C LYS A 119 -3.55 5.92 10.12
N LEU A 120 -2.92 5.45 9.05
CA LEU A 120 -2.63 6.23 7.85
C LEU A 120 -3.92 6.41 7.05
N ASN A 121 -4.87 7.09 7.67
CA ASN A 121 -6.13 7.40 7.01
C ASN A 121 -5.93 8.68 6.18
N LEU A 122 -5.77 8.54 4.88
CA LEU A 122 -5.59 9.66 3.95
C LEU A 122 -6.91 10.44 3.72
N GLY A 123 -7.63 10.74 4.81
CA GLY A 123 -8.79 11.64 4.75
C GLY A 123 -10.13 10.96 4.40
N VAL A 124 -10.36 9.71 4.79
CA VAL A 124 -11.61 9.00 4.47
C VAL A 124 -12.88 9.75 4.91
N LYS A 125 -12.85 10.49 6.03
CA LYS A 125 -14.01 11.28 6.46
C LYS A 125 -14.29 12.48 5.56
N GLU A 126 -13.27 13.01 4.92
CA GLU A 126 -13.36 14.18 4.04
C GLU A 126 -13.41 13.75 2.56
N PHE A 127 -13.15 12.46 2.27
CA PHE A 127 -13.07 11.93 0.92
C PHE A 127 -14.36 12.18 0.11
N GLU A 128 -15.52 12.02 0.72
CA GLU A 128 -16.81 12.24 0.04
C GLU A 128 -17.02 13.70 -0.38
N GLN A 129 -16.39 14.64 0.32
CA GLN A 129 -16.48 16.08 0.06
C GLN A 129 -15.47 16.58 -1.00
N LEU A 130 -14.53 15.71 -1.40
CA LEU A 130 -13.52 16.07 -2.40
C LEU A 130 -14.11 16.11 -3.81
N ASP A 131 -13.55 16.95 -4.64
CA ASP A 131 -13.82 16.94 -6.07
C ASP A 131 -13.32 15.62 -6.73
N PRO A 132 -13.86 15.24 -7.90
CA PRO A 132 -13.51 13.97 -8.53
C PRO A 132 -12.03 13.79 -8.83
N VAL A 133 -11.30 14.86 -9.15
CA VAL A 133 -9.84 14.79 -9.44
C VAL A 133 -9.07 14.49 -8.18
N SER A 134 -9.38 15.18 -7.08
CA SER A 134 -8.75 14.95 -5.78
C SER A 134 -9.01 13.55 -5.27
N LYS A 135 -10.22 13.00 -5.48
CA LYS A 135 -10.54 11.60 -5.15
C LYS A 135 -9.62 10.63 -5.89
N VAL A 136 -9.49 10.77 -7.20
CA VAL A 136 -8.62 9.91 -8.01
C VAL A 136 -7.16 10.00 -7.56
N VAL A 137 -6.68 11.21 -7.27
CA VAL A 137 -5.30 11.43 -6.78
C VAL A 137 -5.06 10.68 -5.47
N LEU A 138 -5.94 10.84 -4.49
CA LEU A 138 -5.80 10.18 -3.19
C LEU A 138 -5.91 8.67 -3.28
N MET A 139 -6.83 8.16 -4.09
CA MET A 139 -6.92 6.71 -4.35
C MET A 139 -5.61 6.17 -4.93
N ASN A 140 -5.05 6.81 -5.96
CA ASN A 140 -3.80 6.38 -6.56
C ASN A 140 -2.61 6.45 -5.58
N ILE A 141 -2.56 7.47 -4.71
CA ILE A 141 -1.54 7.54 -3.65
C ILE A 141 -1.70 6.37 -2.69
N HIS A 142 -2.92 6.05 -2.27
CA HIS A 142 -3.19 4.96 -1.35
C HIS A 142 -2.82 3.61 -1.95
N GLU A 143 -3.16 3.36 -3.22
CA GLU A 143 -2.77 2.16 -3.96
C GLU A 143 -1.25 2.01 -4.06
N ASN A 144 -0.55 3.07 -4.47
CA ASN A 144 0.92 3.05 -4.57
C ASN A 144 1.61 2.75 -3.23
N ILE A 145 1.05 3.25 -2.12
CA ILE A 145 1.57 3.00 -0.78
C ILE A 145 1.28 1.57 -0.34
N ALA A 146 0.08 1.05 -0.63
CA ALA A 146 -0.26 -0.34 -0.35
C ALA A 146 0.65 -1.29 -1.14
N ASP A 147 0.89 -1.02 -2.43
CA ASP A 147 1.85 -1.77 -3.26
C ASP A 147 3.27 -1.74 -2.70
N LEU A 148 3.74 -0.56 -2.26
CA LEU A 148 5.07 -0.43 -1.65
C LEU A 148 5.17 -1.25 -0.37
N LEU A 149 4.20 -1.12 0.55
CA LEU A 149 4.18 -1.88 1.79
C LEU A 149 4.13 -3.39 1.51
N THR A 150 3.26 -3.82 0.60
CA THR A 150 3.15 -5.21 0.17
C THR A 150 4.47 -5.75 -0.36
N SER A 151 5.15 -4.98 -1.21
CA SER A 151 6.44 -5.36 -1.77
C SER A 151 7.49 -5.58 -0.69
N LEU A 152 7.53 -4.71 0.33
CA LEU A 152 8.46 -4.81 1.46
C LEU A 152 8.08 -5.92 2.45
N LEU A 153 6.81 -6.34 2.48
CA LEU A 153 6.35 -7.48 3.29
C LEU A 153 6.69 -8.82 2.63
N VAL A 154 6.48 -8.92 1.32
CA VAL A 154 6.51 -10.19 0.57
C VAL A 154 7.89 -10.48 0.01
N PHE A 155 8.66 -9.45 -0.36
CA PHE A 155 9.96 -9.62 -1.03
C PHE A 155 11.11 -9.07 -0.20
N SER A 156 12.22 -9.77 -0.22
CA SER A 156 13.52 -9.23 0.22
C SER A 156 14.06 -8.24 -0.81
N GLU A 157 14.94 -7.33 -0.37
CA GLU A 157 15.63 -6.40 -1.27
C GLU A 157 16.46 -7.16 -2.34
N GLU A 158 17.04 -8.31 -1.98
CA GLU A 158 17.77 -9.15 -2.92
C GLU A 158 16.86 -9.73 -4.01
N GLU A 159 15.66 -10.17 -3.65
CA GLU A 159 14.67 -10.63 -4.62
C GLU A 159 14.23 -9.52 -5.55
N LEU A 160 13.98 -8.31 -5.03
CA LEU A 160 13.63 -7.15 -5.83
C LEU A 160 14.77 -6.75 -6.80
N LEU A 161 16.04 -6.84 -6.36
CA LEU A 161 17.19 -6.59 -7.22
C LEU A 161 17.35 -7.64 -8.33
N LYS A 162 17.16 -8.91 -8.00
CA LYS A 162 17.11 -9.99 -8.99
C LYS A 162 15.99 -9.76 -9.99
N ALA A 163 14.83 -9.32 -9.51
CA ALA A 163 13.70 -8.96 -10.33
C ALA A 163 14.05 -7.92 -11.38
N LYS A 164 14.72 -6.89 -11.05
CA LYS A 164 15.12 -5.82 -11.98
C LYS A 164 16.14 -6.28 -13.01
N SER A 165 17.09 -7.15 -12.63
CA SER A 165 18.24 -7.51 -13.45
C SER A 165 17.99 -8.58 -14.50
N ALA A 166 17.06 -9.48 -14.28
CA ALA A 166 16.93 -10.69 -15.09
C ALA A 166 15.96 -10.57 -16.28
N GLY A 167 15.13 -9.54 -16.36
CA GLY A 167 14.22 -9.31 -17.50
C GLY A 167 13.17 -10.40 -17.73
N ASP A 168 13.31 -11.53 -17.04
CA ASP A 168 12.49 -12.73 -17.16
C ASP A 168 12.08 -13.19 -15.77
N PHE A 169 10.79 -13.09 -15.41
CA PHE A 169 10.45 -13.16 -14.00
C PHE A 169 9.13 -13.81 -13.66
N ASP A 170 9.20 -14.77 -12.72
CA ASP A 170 8.08 -15.19 -11.88
C ASP A 170 7.38 -14.03 -11.14
N PHE A 171 8.06 -12.92 -10.94
CA PHE A 171 7.52 -11.70 -10.32
C PHE A 171 6.71 -10.83 -11.26
N SER A 172 6.92 -10.91 -12.57
CA SER A 172 6.13 -10.14 -13.54
C SER A 172 4.65 -10.53 -13.53
N SER A 173 4.35 -11.71 -12.97
CA SER A 173 2.97 -12.12 -12.70
C SER A 173 2.38 -11.46 -11.45
N CYS A 174 3.22 -11.01 -10.51
CA CYS A 174 2.78 -10.45 -9.22
C CYS A 174 2.85 -8.92 -9.19
N MET A 175 3.86 -8.35 -9.83
CA MET A 175 4.16 -6.91 -9.78
C MET A 175 4.47 -6.37 -11.16
N GLY A 176 3.91 -5.21 -11.50
CA GLY A 176 4.31 -4.46 -12.67
C GLY A 176 5.77 -3.95 -12.56
N LYS A 177 6.42 -3.71 -13.70
CA LYS A 177 7.80 -3.17 -13.74
C LYS A 177 7.95 -1.86 -12.97
N ASP A 178 6.90 -1.04 -12.96
CA ASP A 178 6.91 0.26 -12.28
C ASP A 178 6.84 0.09 -10.76
N GLN A 179 6.08 -0.88 -10.26
CA GLN A 179 6.00 -1.21 -8.83
C GLN A 179 7.33 -1.75 -8.29
N ILE A 180 7.98 -2.67 -9.03
CA ILE A 180 9.33 -3.16 -8.69
C ILE A 180 10.32 -2.01 -8.67
N SER A 181 10.27 -1.13 -9.67
CA SER A 181 11.16 0.02 -9.77
C SER A 181 10.93 1.00 -8.61
N LEU A 182 9.70 1.24 -8.21
CA LEU A 182 9.32 2.09 -7.09
C LEU A 182 9.82 1.51 -5.76
N ALA A 183 9.60 0.21 -5.52
CA ALA A 183 10.05 -0.45 -4.30
C ALA A 183 11.58 -0.45 -4.18
N LEU A 184 12.30 -0.72 -5.27
CA LEU A 184 13.77 -0.66 -5.31
C LEU A 184 14.30 0.76 -5.12
N PHE A 185 13.69 1.73 -5.79
CA PHE A 185 14.04 3.14 -5.62
C PHE A 185 13.91 3.56 -4.16
N TYR A 186 12.80 3.17 -3.51
CA TYR A 186 12.60 3.42 -2.09
C TYR A 186 13.68 2.73 -1.24
N CYS A 187 13.95 1.44 -1.46
CA CYS A 187 14.95 0.70 -0.72
C CYS A 187 16.34 1.33 -0.76
N GLN A 188 16.72 1.87 -1.92
CA GLN A 188 18.06 2.42 -2.16
C GLN A 188 18.21 3.88 -1.71
N ASN A 189 17.13 4.64 -1.66
CA ASN A 189 17.20 6.10 -1.54
C ASN A 189 16.44 6.68 -0.34
N HIS A 190 15.73 5.87 0.46
CA HIS A 190 14.81 6.41 1.47
C HIS A 190 15.50 7.33 2.50
N GLN A 191 16.71 7.03 2.95
CA GLN A 191 17.46 7.89 3.87
C GLN A 191 17.82 9.24 3.25
N ILE A 192 18.38 9.21 2.04
CA ILE A 192 18.77 10.43 1.30
C ILE A 192 17.52 11.27 0.98
N LEU A 193 16.42 10.64 0.64
CA LEU A 193 15.15 11.29 0.36
C LEU A 193 14.59 11.98 1.60
N ALA A 194 14.56 11.27 2.75
CA ALA A 194 14.10 11.82 4.02
C ALA A 194 14.93 13.03 4.46
N GLU A 195 16.28 12.92 4.41
CA GLU A 195 17.18 14.01 4.76
C GLU A 195 17.01 15.22 3.84
N ASN A 196 16.91 15.02 2.52
CA ASN A 196 16.70 16.10 1.57
C ASN A 196 15.33 16.77 1.75
N PHE A 197 14.29 16.00 2.04
CA PHE A 197 12.94 16.54 2.30
C PHE A 197 12.94 17.43 3.53
N ILE A 198 13.44 16.93 4.67
CA ILE A 198 13.45 17.65 5.94
C ILE A 198 14.33 18.91 5.83
N ASN A 199 15.49 18.82 5.23
CA ASN A 199 16.48 19.89 5.24
C ASN A 199 16.29 20.95 4.13
N LYS A 200 15.64 20.60 3.01
CA LYS A 200 15.49 21.49 1.85
C LYS A 200 14.04 21.85 1.53
N ILE A 201 13.14 20.87 1.51
CA ILE A 201 11.78 21.06 0.99
C ILE A 201 10.86 21.62 2.08
N VAL A 202 10.90 21.08 3.30
CA VAL A 202 10.07 21.56 4.41
C VAL A 202 10.27 23.04 4.71
N PRO A 203 11.51 23.57 4.81
CA PRO A 203 11.72 25.00 5.01
C PRO A 203 11.15 25.88 3.90
N GLN A 204 11.24 25.42 2.62
CA GLN A 204 10.69 26.17 1.49
C GLN A 204 9.15 26.20 1.52
N LEU A 205 8.50 25.07 1.82
CA LEU A 205 7.04 25.00 1.97
C LEU A 205 6.55 25.88 3.13
N MET A 206 7.27 25.87 4.26
CA MET A 206 6.94 26.75 5.40
C MET A 206 7.11 28.22 5.07
N ALA A 207 8.13 28.60 4.29
CA ALA A 207 8.34 29.96 3.85
C ALA A 207 7.23 30.43 2.88
N GLN A 208 6.82 29.57 1.94
CA GLN A 208 5.71 29.86 1.01
C GLN A 208 4.37 30.01 1.73
N ASN A 209 4.07 29.16 2.69
CA ASN A 209 2.85 29.25 3.50
C ASN A 209 2.80 30.55 4.29
N ARG A 210 3.90 30.96 4.93
CA ARG A 210 3.98 32.23 5.64
C ARG A 210 3.75 33.43 4.71
N GLN A 211 4.28 33.40 3.50
CA GLN A 211 4.05 34.47 2.52
C GLN A 211 2.58 34.51 2.05
N THR A 212 1.96 33.37 1.89
CA THR A 212 0.54 33.26 1.49
C THR A 212 -0.39 33.77 2.60
N GLU A 213 -0.10 33.40 3.85
CA GLU A 213 -0.85 33.93 5.01
C GLU A 213 -0.68 35.45 5.19
N LEU A 214 0.53 35.96 5.00
CA LEU A 214 0.78 37.40 5.03
C LEU A 214 -0.01 38.16 3.95
N LYS A 215 -0.03 37.64 2.72
CA LYS A 215 -0.83 38.23 1.63
C LYS A 215 -2.34 38.20 1.91
N ARG A 216 -2.86 37.17 2.59
CA ARG A 216 -4.27 37.09 2.99
C ARG A 216 -4.65 38.04 4.13
N ARG A 217 -3.67 38.48 4.95
CA ARG A 217 -3.92 39.43 6.06
C ARG A 217 -3.81 40.90 5.65
N ILE A 218 -3.17 41.18 4.51
CA ILE A 218 -2.90 42.55 4.04
C ILE A 218 -3.87 42.94 2.90
N GLY A 219 -4.55 42.03 2.25
CA GLY A 219 -5.58 42.28 1.25
C GLY A 219 -6.97 42.03 1.77
#